data_25b0948144893540872ce8167ec73392
#
_entry.id   25b0948144893540872ce8167ec73392
#
_cell.length_a   1.000
_cell.length_b   1.000
_cell.length_c   1.000
_cell.angle_alpha   90.00
_cell.angle_beta   90.00
_cell.angle_gamma   90.00
#
_symmetry.space_group_name_H-M   'P 1'
#
loop_
_entity.id
_entity.type
_entity.pdbx_description
1 polymer ?
#
loop_
_entity_poly.entity_id
_entity_poly.type
_entity_poly.pdbx_seq_one_letter_code
_entity_poly.pdbx_strand_id
1 'polypeptide(L)'
;MKGAKWSLRIITVLFVGLLLLSLRPISISTNNCQHLTAVVKSVHLTTSNDVEITIMGDNRTFYINRAPDKNLDIPWLITHLPTQSVSLLYAKQWTILDPLSRYRHLCALSVGNDVLLNELE
;
A
#
# COMPACT_ATOMS: atom_id res chain seq x y z
N MET A 1 -44.34 -7.61 17.42
CA MET A 1 -43.12 -8.45 17.46
C MET A 1 -41.90 -7.59 17.72
N LYS A 2 -41.46 -7.54 18.96
CA LYS A 2 -40.36 -6.70 19.38
C LYS A 2 -38.99 -7.20 18.88
N GLY A 3 -38.80 -8.51 18.63
CA GLY A 3 -37.52 -9.10 18.24
C GLY A 3 -37.04 -8.73 16.85
N ALA A 4 -37.94 -8.57 15.86
CA ALA A 4 -37.59 -8.24 14.49
C ALA A 4 -36.99 -6.82 14.35
N LYS A 5 -37.50 -5.87 15.14
CA LYS A 5 -37.02 -4.46 15.12
C LYS A 5 -35.60 -4.34 15.68
N TRP A 6 -35.28 -5.12 16.70
CA TRP A 6 -33.97 -5.13 17.30
C TRP A 6 -32.90 -5.72 16.35
N SER A 7 -33.22 -6.84 15.68
CA SER A 7 -32.33 -7.48 14.71
C SER A 7 -31.99 -6.53 13.56
N LEU A 8 -32.97 -5.79 13.05
CA LEU A 8 -32.78 -4.84 11.97
C LEU A 8 -31.84 -3.70 12.39
N ARG A 9 -32.00 -3.18 13.61
CA ARG A 9 -31.12 -2.12 14.14
C ARG A 9 -29.69 -2.59 14.31
N ILE A 10 -29.49 -3.80 14.82
CA ILE A 10 -28.15 -4.39 14.97
C ILE A 10 -27.48 -4.57 13.61
N ILE A 11 -28.20 -5.10 12.62
CA ILE A 11 -27.67 -5.27 11.25
C ILE A 11 -27.28 -3.92 10.63
N THR A 12 -28.11 -2.89 10.82
CA THR A 12 -27.81 -1.54 10.30
C THR A 12 -26.56 -0.95 10.94
N VAL A 13 -26.39 -1.08 12.26
CA VAL A 13 -25.22 -0.59 12.97
C VAL A 13 -23.95 -1.32 12.50
N LEU A 14 -24.02 -2.64 12.35
CA LEU A 14 -22.89 -3.44 11.85
C LEU A 14 -22.51 -3.04 10.43
N PHE A 15 -23.47 -2.81 9.55
CA PHE A 15 -23.24 -2.41 8.18
C PHE A 15 -22.56 -1.03 8.09
N VAL A 16 -23.06 -0.06 8.86
CA VAL A 16 -22.44 1.28 8.92
C VAL A 16 -21.03 1.21 9.48
N GLY A 17 -20.80 0.41 10.51
CA GLY A 17 -19.47 0.19 11.07
C GLY A 17 -18.47 -0.38 10.04
N LEU A 18 -18.91 -1.37 9.25
CA LEU A 18 -18.09 -1.94 8.18
C LEU A 18 -17.77 -0.92 7.08
N LEU A 19 -18.73 -0.09 6.69
CA LEU A 19 -18.49 0.98 5.72
C LEU A 19 -17.47 1.99 6.22
N LEU A 20 -17.56 2.40 7.47
CA LEU A 20 -16.62 3.34 8.06
C LEU A 20 -15.21 2.75 8.11
N LEU A 21 -15.07 1.47 8.43
CA LEU A 21 -13.77 0.78 8.44
C LEU A 21 -13.17 0.68 7.04
N SER A 22 -14.00 0.43 6.01
CA SER A 22 -13.50 0.31 4.64
C SER A 22 -13.06 1.64 4.04
N LEU A 23 -13.61 2.76 4.53
CA LEU A 23 -13.25 4.12 4.09
C LEU A 23 -12.12 4.73 4.93
N ARG A 24 -11.61 4.01 5.90
CA ARG A 24 -10.56 4.49 6.77
C ARG A 24 -9.29 4.80 5.98
N PRO A 25 -8.73 6.03 6.07
CA PRO A 25 -7.50 6.39 5.36
C PRO A 25 -6.29 5.65 5.92
N ILE A 26 -5.32 5.37 5.05
CA ILE A 26 -4.04 4.79 5.46
C ILE A 26 -3.22 5.89 6.14
N SER A 27 -2.82 5.64 7.39
CA SER A 27 -1.97 6.55 8.14
C SER A 27 -0.51 6.25 7.83
N ILE A 28 0.19 7.22 7.24
CA ILE A 28 1.61 7.11 6.90
C ILE A 28 2.42 7.81 7.99
N SER A 29 3.08 7.01 8.83
CA SER A 29 3.99 7.51 9.85
C SER A 29 5.05 6.46 10.13
N THR A 30 6.17 6.85 10.73
CA THR A 30 7.26 5.93 11.07
C THR A 30 6.79 4.77 11.94
N ASN A 31 5.84 5.02 12.84
CA ASN A 31 5.30 3.99 13.74
C ASN A 31 4.38 3.00 13.02
N ASN A 32 3.80 3.39 11.88
CA ASN A 32 2.86 2.58 11.10
C ASN A 32 3.49 1.97 9.86
N CYS A 33 4.80 2.13 9.66
CA CYS A 33 5.51 1.58 8.52
C CYS A 33 6.47 0.48 8.96
N GLN A 34 6.65 -0.51 8.11
CA GLN A 34 7.56 -1.62 8.32
C GLN A 34 8.65 -1.62 7.26
N HIS A 35 9.88 -1.90 7.68
CA HIS A 35 11.04 -1.97 6.81
C HIS A 35 11.21 -3.37 6.22
N LEU A 36 11.61 -3.42 4.94
CA LEU A 36 11.92 -4.65 4.23
C LEU A 36 13.05 -4.39 3.23
N THR A 37 14.02 -5.28 3.20
CA THR A 37 15.05 -5.31 2.16
C THR A 37 14.79 -6.50 1.23
N ALA A 38 14.70 -6.24 -0.06
CA ALA A 38 14.33 -7.27 -1.03
C ALA A 38 14.89 -6.96 -2.42
N VAL A 39 14.88 -7.97 -3.30
CA VAL A 39 15.24 -7.80 -4.70
C VAL A 39 13.99 -7.59 -5.51
N VAL A 40 13.97 -6.56 -6.34
CA VAL A 40 12.82 -6.21 -7.18
C VAL A 40 12.67 -7.23 -8.31
N LYS A 41 11.46 -7.73 -8.49
CA LYS A 41 11.10 -8.62 -9.59
C LYS A 41 10.63 -7.83 -10.81
N SER A 42 9.68 -6.91 -10.61
CA SER A 42 9.13 -6.10 -11.70
C SER A 42 8.61 -4.77 -11.18
N VAL A 43 8.57 -3.78 -12.09
CA VAL A 43 8.01 -2.46 -11.84
C VAL A 43 7.14 -2.10 -13.02
N HIS A 44 5.90 -1.63 -12.80
CA HIS A 44 5.06 -1.14 -13.89
C HIS A 44 4.16 -0.01 -13.44
N LEU A 45 3.80 0.84 -14.39
CA LEU A 45 2.86 1.95 -14.21
C LEU A 45 1.46 1.46 -14.55
N THR A 46 0.51 1.66 -13.64
CA THR A 46 -0.90 1.29 -13.85
C THR A 46 -1.64 2.38 -14.61
N THR A 47 -2.85 2.04 -15.09
CA THR A 47 -3.73 3.02 -15.73
C THR A 47 -4.23 4.10 -14.76
N SER A 48 -4.15 3.83 -13.44
CA SER A 48 -4.50 4.79 -12.38
C SER A 48 -3.34 5.73 -12.00
N ASN A 49 -2.21 5.69 -12.72
CA ASN A 49 -0.99 6.44 -12.43
C ASN A 49 -0.29 6.02 -11.13
N ASP A 50 -0.48 4.78 -10.71
CA ASP A 50 0.26 4.20 -9.59
C ASP A 50 1.43 3.38 -10.14
N VAL A 51 2.55 3.38 -9.42
CA VAL A 51 3.65 2.45 -9.70
C VAL A 51 3.49 1.24 -8.79
N GLU A 52 3.45 0.06 -9.38
CA GLU A 52 3.42 -1.20 -8.66
C GLU A 52 4.78 -1.90 -8.75
N ILE A 53 5.28 -2.33 -7.59
CA ILE A 53 6.57 -3.02 -7.46
C ILE A 53 6.31 -4.39 -6.86
N THR A 54 6.77 -5.43 -7.56
CA THR A 54 6.78 -6.78 -7.01
C THR A 54 8.21 -7.20 -6.69
N ILE A 55 8.38 -8.01 -5.65
CA ILE A 55 9.68 -8.47 -5.19
C ILE A 55 9.80 -9.98 -5.29
N MET A 56 11.02 -10.47 -5.38
CA MET A 56 11.29 -11.90 -5.47
C MET A 56 10.98 -12.60 -4.14
N GLY A 57 10.30 -13.74 -4.22
CA GLY A 57 9.98 -14.55 -3.06
C GLY A 57 8.80 -14.06 -2.22
N ASP A 58 8.03 -13.09 -2.72
CA ASP A 58 6.89 -12.51 -2.00
C ASP A 58 5.72 -12.29 -2.98
N ASN A 59 4.51 -12.58 -2.54
CA ASN A 59 3.30 -12.39 -3.38
C ASN A 59 2.67 -11.02 -3.18
N ARG A 60 3.19 -10.18 -2.29
CA ARG A 60 2.66 -8.84 -2.08
C ARG A 60 3.06 -7.91 -3.21
N THR A 61 2.20 -6.94 -3.47
CA THR A 61 2.49 -5.84 -4.40
C THR A 61 2.63 -4.56 -3.60
N PHE A 62 3.73 -3.87 -3.80
CA PHE A 62 4.00 -2.57 -3.17
C PHE A 62 3.70 -1.48 -4.18
N TYR A 63 2.95 -0.46 -3.78
CA TYR A 63 2.52 0.56 -4.74
C TYR A 63 2.84 1.98 -4.25
N ILE A 64 3.11 2.85 -5.23
CA ILE A 64 3.30 4.28 -5.03
C ILE A 64 2.08 4.96 -5.67
N ASN A 65 1.24 5.56 -4.83
CA ASN A 65 0.03 6.23 -5.27
C ASN A 65 0.37 7.55 -5.98
N ARG A 66 -0.24 7.80 -7.14
CA ARG A 66 -0.02 9.00 -7.95
C ARG A 66 1.48 9.26 -8.21
N ALA A 67 2.17 8.24 -8.67
CA ALA A 67 3.62 8.28 -8.84
C ALA A 67 4.12 9.46 -9.70
N PRO A 68 3.45 9.88 -10.79
CA PRO A 68 3.89 11.07 -11.55
C PRO A 68 3.93 12.35 -10.73
N ASP A 69 3.10 12.47 -9.68
CA ASP A 69 3.07 13.65 -8.81
C ASP A 69 4.18 13.67 -7.76
N LYS A 70 5.00 12.62 -7.68
CA LYS A 70 6.03 12.43 -6.65
C LYS A 70 7.44 12.77 -7.13
N ASN A 71 7.59 13.41 -8.28
CA ASN A 71 8.90 13.71 -8.90
C ASN A 71 9.77 12.48 -9.12
N LEU A 72 9.14 11.34 -9.45
CA LEU A 72 9.84 10.11 -9.74
C LEU A 72 10.16 9.98 -11.21
N ASP A 73 11.37 9.51 -11.53
CA ASP A 73 11.74 9.13 -12.90
C ASP A 73 11.18 7.72 -13.17
N ILE A 74 9.92 7.66 -13.59
CA ILE A 74 9.20 6.40 -13.78
C ILE A 74 9.85 5.52 -14.85
N PRO A 75 10.25 6.02 -16.03
CA PRO A 75 10.97 5.21 -17.00
C PRO A 75 12.25 4.60 -16.44
N TRP A 76 12.99 5.36 -15.65
CA TRP A 76 14.19 4.84 -14.98
C TRP A 76 13.85 3.71 -14.01
N LEU A 77 12.80 3.87 -13.20
CA LEU A 77 12.36 2.85 -12.26
C LEU A 77 12.01 1.54 -12.97
N ILE A 78 11.27 1.62 -14.06
CA ILE A 78 10.84 0.45 -14.83
C ILE A 78 12.04 -0.30 -15.43
N THR A 79 13.05 0.42 -15.90
CA THR A 79 14.21 -0.17 -16.58
C THR A 79 15.33 -0.60 -15.64
N HIS A 80 15.55 0.12 -14.55
CA HIS A 80 16.73 -0.08 -13.69
C HIS A 80 16.47 -0.81 -12.38
N LEU A 81 15.26 -0.70 -11.80
CA LEU A 81 14.97 -1.35 -10.53
C LEU A 81 14.88 -2.88 -10.59
N PRO A 82 14.32 -3.51 -11.66
CA PRO A 82 14.29 -4.97 -11.69
C PRO A 82 15.66 -5.58 -11.48
N THR A 83 15.75 -6.61 -10.64
CA THR A 83 16.97 -7.32 -10.18
C THR A 83 17.82 -6.56 -9.18
N GLN A 84 17.47 -5.34 -8.82
CA GLN A 84 18.19 -4.57 -7.80
C GLN A 84 17.71 -4.89 -6.39
N SER A 85 18.62 -4.87 -5.43
CA SER A 85 18.28 -4.92 -4.01
C SER A 85 17.87 -3.54 -3.55
N VAL A 86 16.68 -3.45 -2.94
CA VAL A 86 16.09 -2.19 -2.49
C VAL A 86 15.69 -2.27 -1.04
N SER A 87 15.62 -1.11 -0.40
CA SER A 87 15.09 -0.94 0.94
C SER A 87 13.72 -0.30 0.83
N LEU A 88 12.71 -0.97 1.35
CA LEU A 88 11.31 -0.55 1.30
C LEU A 88 10.81 -0.23 2.70
N LEU A 89 10.02 0.82 2.80
CA LEU A 89 9.21 1.11 3.98
C LEU A 89 7.76 1.12 3.55
N TYR A 90 6.93 0.27 4.13
CA TYR A 90 5.53 0.14 3.72
C TYR A 90 4.58 0.24 4.91
N ALA A 91 3.36 0.71 4.64
CA ALA A 91 2.33 0.86 5.67
C ALA A 91 1.85 -0.51 6.16
N LYS A 92 1.76 -0.66 7.48
CA LYS A 92 1.29 -1.90 8.12
C LYS A 92 -0.23 -1.99 8.22
N GLN A 93 -0.95 -0.91 7.93
CA GLN A 93 -2.37 -0.83 8.18
C GLN A 93 -3.15 -1.90 7.41
N TRP A 94 -3.92 -2.71 8.15
CA TRP A 94 -4.86 -3.66 7.58
C TRP A 94 -6.15 -2.92 7.15
N THR A 95 -6.73 -3.33 6.04
CA THR A 95 -8.01 -2.84 5.57
C THR A 95 -8.89 -4.01 5.13
N ILE A 96 -10.21 -3.85 5.32
CA ILE A 96 -11.19 -4.85 4.89
C ILE A 96 -11.22 -4.99 3.36
N LEU A 97 -10.77 -3.98 2.61
CA LEU A 97 -10.67 -4.01 1.15
C LEU A 97 -9.52 -4.90 0.66
N ASP A 98 -8.56 -5.20 1.52
CA ASP A 98 -7.44 -6.08 1.24
C ASP A 98 -7.17 -6.98 2.46
N PRO A 99 -8.06 -7.96 2.72
CA PRO A 99 -7.99 -8.77 3.94
C PRO A 99 -6.74 -9.65 4.02
N LEU A 100 -6.12 -9.99 2.90
CA LEU A 100 -4.89 -10.78 2.85
C LEU A 100 -3.64 -9.93 2.83
N SER A 101 -3.78 -8.61 2.88
CA SER A 101 -2.67 -7.64 2.89
C SER A 101 -1.69 -7.82 1.74
N ARG A 102 -2.20 -8.10 0.55
CA ARG A 102 -1.39 -8.30 -0.66
C ARG A 102 -0.90 -7.00 -1.29
N TYR A 103 -1.64 -5.90 -1.08
CA TYR A 103 -1.30 -4.57 -1.59
C TYR A 103 -0.85 -3.69 -0.45
N ARG A 104 0.38 -3.20 -0.53
CA ARG A 104 0.99 -2.40 0.52
C ARG A 104 1.42 -1.04 -0.02
N HIS A 105 0.96 0.01 0.62
CA HIS A 105 1.36 1.37 0.29
C HIS A 105 2.82 1.60 0.67
N LEU A 106 3.64 2.03 -0.30
CA LEU A 106 5.04 2.39 -0.04
C LEU A 106 5.13 3.76 0.62
N CYS A 107 5.82 3.81 1.74
CA CYS A 107 6.12 5.07 2.45
C CYS A 107 7.47 5.62 2.04
N ALA A 108 8.42 4.76 1.73
CA ALA A 108 9.75 5.14 1.30
C ALA A 108 10.38 4.02 0.46
N LEU A 109 11.27 4.41 -0.43
CA LEU A 109 12.01 3.50 -1.31
C LEU A 109 13.43 4.04 -1.49
N SER A 110 14.42 3.19 -1.28
CA SER A 110 15.82 3.54 -1.51
C SER A 110 16.60 2.40 -2.12
N VAL A 111 17.61 2.76 -2.92
CA VAL A 111 18.58 1.84 -3.54
C VAL A 111 19.97 2.28 -3.09
N GLY A 112 20.65 1.44 -2.30
CA GLY A 112 21.91 1.84 -1.69
C GLY A 112 21.72 3.08 -0.80
N ASN A 113 22.48 4.15 -1.10
CA ASN A 113 22.37 5.42 -0.39
C ASN A 113 21.41 6.42 -1.05
N ASP A 114 20.79 6.04 -2.17
CA ASP A 114 19.92 6.92 -2.93
C ASP A 114 18.47 6.73 -2.48
N VAL A 115 17.89 7.76 -1.88
CA VAL A 115 16.48 7.79 -1.50
C VAL A 115 15.66 8.23 -2.70
N LEU A 116 14.84 7.33 -3.24
CA LEU A 116 14.02 7.61 -4.41
C LEU A 116 12.66 8.17 -4.04
N LEU A 117 12.11 7.75 -2.91
CA LEU A 117 10.80 8.17 -2.41
C LEU A 117 10.84 8.26 -0.89
N ASN A 118 10.28 9.32 -0.32
CA ASN A 118 10.07 9.44 1.12
C ASN A 118 8.81 10.26 1.38
N GLU A 119 7.75 9.61 1.84
CA GLU A 119 6.46 10.22 2.17
C GLU A 119 6.29 10.46 3.68
N LEU A 120 7.34 10.24 4.47
CA LEU A 120 7.27 10.31 5.94
C LEU A 120 7.52 11.72 6.51
N GLU A 121 7.61 12.72 5.69
CA GLU A 121 7.80 14.10 6.15
C GLU A 121 6.54 14.71 6.76
#